data_456a28c2ca5ccb2b75cbf97632419570
#
_entry.id   456a28c2ca5ccb2b75cbf97632419570
#
_cell.length_a   1.000
_cell.length_b   1.000
_cell.length_c   1.000
_cell.angle_alpha   90.00
_cell.angle_beta   90.00
_cell.angle_gamma   90.00
#
_symmetry.space_group_name_H-M   'P 1'
#
loop_
_entity.id
_entity.type
_entity.pdbx_description
1 polymer ?
#
loop_
_entity_poly.entity_id
_entity_poly.type
_entity_poly.pdbx_seq_one_letter_code
_entity_poly.pdbx_strand_id
1 'polypeptide(L)'
;MSTSREYAKFKRTFVGPVLKRKQRIALAPPMPAAKPSYVAKYKSIPLEELSPEDRKKADWSAYIVERRKKRDKSMPPWADKKAIRAIYIKARQLTAETGIKHEVDHIVPSNHPLVCGLHVEANLQILTEFENIGKSNKFEI
;
A
#
# COMPACT_ATOMS: atom_id res chain seq x y z
N MET A 1 27.19 -7.71 -8.64
CA MET A 1 25.94 -7.11 -8.12
C MET A 1 25.02 -8.26 -7.71
N SER A 2 24.55 -8.28 -6.47
CA SER A 2 23.67 -9.33 -5.97
C SER A 2 22.30 -9.25 -6.66
N THR A 3 21.75 -10.38 -7.08
CA THR A 3 20.44 -10.43 -7.75
C THR A 3 19.31 -10.39 -6.73
N SER A 4 18.13 -9.92 -7.16
CA SER A 4 16.90 -9.97 -6.33
C SER A 4 16.57 -11.37 -5.84
N ARG A 5 16.97 -12.42 -6.60
CA ARG A 5 16.80 -13.83 -6.24
C ARG A 5 17.70 -14.26 -5.08
N GLU A 6 18.94 -13.83 -5.05
CA GLU A 6 19.90 -14.13 -3.96
C GLU A 6 19.47 -13.50 -2.65
N TYR A 7 19.01 -12.24 -2.69
CA TYR A 7 18.48 -11.58 -1.52
C TYR A 7 17.21 -12.24 -0.98
N ALA A 8 16.30 -12.68 -1.85
CA ALA A 8 15.10 -13.41 -1.47
C ALA A 8 15.43 -14.79 -0.90
N LYS A 9 16.43 -15.50 -1.47
CA LYS A 9 16.93 -16.79 -0.97
C LYS A 9 17.53 -16.61 0.42
N PHE A 10 18.37 -15.61 0.63
CA PHE A 10 18.95 -15.28 1.95
C PHE A 10 17.86 -15.09 3.01
N LYS A 11 16.81 -14.32 2.72
CA LYS A 11 15.69 -14.11 3.66
C LYS A 11 14.95 -15.40 4.04
N ARG A 12 14.83 -16.36 3.11
CA ARG A 12 14.12 -17.63 3.33
C ARG A 12 14.95 -18.69 4.05
N THR A 13 16.25 -18.70 3.80
CA THR A 13 17.16 -19.77 4.27
C THR A 13 18.06 -19.36 5.42
N PHE A 14 17.99 -18.10 5.89
CA PHE A 14 18.79 -17.65 7.00
C PHE A 14 18.32 -18.29 8.31
N VAL A 15 18.90 -19.44 8.62
CA VAL A 15 18.81 -20.13 9.92
C VAL A 15 20.09 -19.79 10.69
N GLY A 16 20.14 -18.61 11.25
CA GLY A 16 21.28 -18.16 12.04
C GLY A 16 20.88 -17.87 13.49
N PRO A 17 21.85 -17.63 14.37
CA PRO A 17 21.58 -17.23 15.75
C PRO A 17 20.69 -16.00 15.80
N VAL A 18 19.94 -15.83 16.90
CA VAL A 18 19.05 -14.67 17.09
C VAL A 18 19.92 -13.41 17.17
N LEU A 19 20.20 -12.82 16.02
CA LEU A 19 20.97 -11.61 15.88
C LEU A 19 20.08 -10.36 16.02
N LYS A 20 20.62 -9.31 16.64
CA LYS A 20 19.97 -7.99 16.64
C LYS A 20 19.83 -7.48 15.20
N ARG A 21 18.78 -6.69 14.91
CA ARG A 21 18.46 -6.20 13.56
C ARG A 21 19.67 -5.60 12.81
N LYS A 22 20.53 -4.84 13.51
CA LYS A 22 21.74 -4.24 12.90
C LYS A 22 22.75 -5.31 12.41
N GLN A 23 22.94 -6.39 13.16
CA GLN A 23 23.85 -7.48 12.79
C GLN A 23 23.30 -8.30 11.61
N ARG A 24 21.97 -8.52 11.54
CA ARG A 24 21.33 -9.16 10.40
C ARG A 24 21.48 -8.37 9.10
N ILE A 25 21.44 -7.03 9.19
CA ILE A 25 21.63 -6.14 8.03
C ILE A 25 23.07 -6.23 7.53
N ALA A 26 24.06 -6.30 8.42
CA ALA A 26 25.48 -6.40 8.07
C ALA A 26 25.84 -7.73 7.37
N LEU A 27 25.15 -8.82 7.69
CA LEU A 27 25.36 -10.14 7.09
C LEU A 27 24.52 -10.37 5.81
N ALA A 28 23.52 -9.53 5.54
CA ALA A 28 22.73 -9.65 4.34
C ALA A 28 23.50 -9.15 3.12
N PRO A 29 23.39 -9.83 1.98
CA PRO A 29 23.93 -9.30 0.74
C PRO A 29 23.32 -7.91 0.47
N PRO A 30 24.03 -7.00 -0.22
CA PRO A 30 23.53 -5.67 -0.51
C PRO A 30 22.18 -5.77 -1.20
N MET A 31 21.23 -4.97 -0.72
CA MET A 31 19.92 -4.92 -1.36
C MET A 31 20.08 -4.49 -2.83
N PRO A 32 19.45 -5.20 -3.75
CA PRO A 32 19.41 -4.72 -5.12
C PRO A 32 18.81 -3.31 -5.14
N ALA A 33 19.35 -2.44 -5.97
CA ALA A 33 18.83 -1.09 -6.14
C ALA A 33 17.31 -1.16 -6.37
N ALA A 34 16.56 -0.35 -5.62
CA ALA A 34 15.12 -0.27 -5.81
C ALA A 34 14.86 0.10 -7.27
N LYS A 35 14.00 -0.67 -7.94
CA LYS A 35 13.54 -0.28 -9.28
C LYS A 35 12.92 1.11 -9.16
N PRO A 36 13.27 2.05 -10.02
CA PRO A 36 12.64 3.37 -10.00
C PRO A 36 11.13 3.21 -10.06
N SER A 37 10.40 4.01 -9.29
CA SER A 37 8.94 4.01 -9.39
C SER A 37 8.56 4.35 -10.82
N TYR A 38 7.44 3.82 -11.29
CA TYR A 38 6.96 4.09 -12.64
C TYR A 38 6.87 5.62 -12.90
N VAL A 39 6.42 6.38 -11.90
CA VAL A 39 6.38 7.84 -11.94
C VAL A 39 7.77 8.45 -12.15
N ALA A 40 8.81 7.94 -11.48
CA ALA A 40 10.17 8.47 -11.65
C ALA A 40 10.74 8.16 -13.03
N LYS A 41 10.40 7.01 -13.63
CA LYS A 41 10.85 6.61 -14.96
C LYS A 41 10.34 7.55 -16.06
N TYR A 42 9.10 8.04 -15.93
CA TYR A 42 8.44 8.83 -16.99
C TYR A 42 8.36 10.34 -16.67
N LYS A 43 8.86 10.78 -15.52
CA LYS A 43 8.80 12.18 -15.09
C LYS A 43 9.50 13.17 -16.05
N SER A 44 10.51 12.70 -16.76
CA SER A 44 11.31 13.49 -17.70
C SER A 44 10.88 13.35 -19.17
N ILE A 45 9.90 12.50 -19.45
CA ILE A 45 9.41 12.26 -20.81
C ILE A 45 8.10 13.03 -20.99
N PRO A 46 7.97 13.91 -22.01
CA PRO A 46 6.72 14.57 -22.32
C PRO A 46 5.60 13.55 -22.53
N LEU A 47 4.39 13.86 -22.04
CA LEU A 47 3.22 12.97 -22.14
C LEU A 47 2.88 12.60 -23.60
N GLU A 48 3.22 13.50 -24.53
CA GLU A 48 2.98 13.31 -25.96
C GLU A 48 3.85 12.22 -26.58
N GLU A 49 5.03 11.99 -26.00
CA GLU A 49 5.99 10.98 -26.47
C GLU A 49 5.74 9.59 -25.86
N LEU A 50 4.84 9.47 -24.88
CA LEU A 50 4.51 8.19 -24.26
C LEU A 50 3.55 7.39 -25.12
N SER A 51 3.77 6.07 -25.17
CA SER A 51 2.79 5.15 -25.76
C SER A 51 1.46 5.21 -25.00
N PRO A 52 0.31 4.89 -25.63
CA PRO A 52 -1.00 4.85 -24.93
C PRO A 52 -1.02 3.98 -23.68
N GLU A 53 -0.28 2.85 -23.72
CA GLU A 53 -0.17 1.96 -22.56
C GLU A 53 0.66 2.58 -21.42
N ASP A 54 1.75 3.24 -21.77
CA ASP A 54 2.61 3.89 -20.78
C ASP A 54 1.95 5.12 -20.18
N ARG A 55 1.12 5.86 -20.95
CA ARG A 55 0.26 6.92 -20.40
C ARG A 55 -0.69 6.38 -19.34
N LYS A 56 -1.43 5.31 -19.64
CA LYS A 56 -2.34 4.69 -18.65
C LYS A 56 -1.61 4.25 -17.37
N LYS A 57 -0.41 3.70 -17.49
CA LYS A 57 0.40 3.29 -16.34
C LYS A 57 0.93 4.49 -15.54
N ALA A 58 1.32 5.57 -16.22
CA ALA A 58 1.75 6.82 -15.60
C ALA A 58 0.59 7.47 -14.83
N ASP A 59 -0.58 7.58 -15.43
CA ASP A 59 -1.81 8.11 -14.82
C ASP A 59 -2.23 7.30 -13.58
N TRP A 60 -2.21 5.97 -13.69
CA TRP A 60 -2.49 5.09 -12.56
C TRP A 60 -1.48 5.29 -11.41
N SER A 61 -0.19 5.42 -11.73
CA SER A 61 0.84 5.68 -10.73
C SER A 61 0.65 7.03 -10.05
N ALA A 62 0.32 8.07 -10.80
CA ALA A 62 0.03 9.40 -10.27
C ALA A 62 -1.20 9.36 -9.34
N TYR A 63 -2.27 8.68 -9.76
CA TYR A 63 -3.47 8.46 -8.95
C TYR A 63 -3.16 7.76 -7.62
N ILE A 64 -2.35 6.69 -7.62
CA ILE A 64 -1.96 5.98 -6.40
C ILE A 64 -1.15 6.89 -5.46
N VAL A 65 -0.23 7.69 -5.99
CA VAL A 65 0.55 8.64 -5.19
C VAL A 65 -0.36 9.68 -4.54
N GLU A 66 -1.31 10.23 -5.28
CA GLU A 66 -2.25 11.23 -4.78
C GLU A 66 -3.20 10.64 -3.71
N ARG A 67 -3.70 9.44 -3.92
CA ARG A 67 -4.48 8.72 -2.89
C ARG A 67 -3.68 8.54 -1.59
N ARG A 68 -2.40 8.18 -1.70
CA ARG A 68 -1.54 8.04 -0.51
C ARG A 68 -1.37 9.37 0.23
N LYS A 69 -1.10 10.45 -0.50
CA LYS A 69 -0.99 11.79 0.10
C LYS A 69 -2.27 12.21 0.83
N LYS A 70 -3.44 11.99 0.22
CA LYS A 70 -4.74 12.29 0.86
C LYS A 70 -4.92 11.47 2.15
N ARG A 71 -4.65 10.17 2.09
CA ARG A 71 -4.71 9.29 3.27
C ARG A 71 -3.76 9.75 4.36
N ASP A 72 -2.50 10.08 4.01
CA ASP A 72 -1.50 10.49 4.98
C ASP A 72 -1.86 11.84 5.63
N LYS A 73 -2.50 12.75 4.90
CA LYS A 73 -3.07 14.00 5.44
C LYS A 73 -4.24 13.75 6.40
N SER A 74 -5.05 12.73 6.16
CA SER A 74 -6.18 12.37 7.03
C SER A 74 -5.77 11.53 8.25
N MET A 75 -4.49 11.16 8.36
CA MET A 75 -3.96 10.39 9.49
C MET A 75 -3.41 11.32 10.57
N PRO A 76 -4.08 11.45 11.71
CA PRO A 76 -3.60 12.28 12.80
C PRO A 76 -2.37 11.66 13.50
N PRO A 77 -1.54 12.46 14.20
CA PRO A 77 -0.33 11.97 14.86
C PRO A 77 -0.57 10.89 15.93
N TRP A 78 -1.74 10.88 16.54
CA TRP A 78 -2.14 9.92 17.57
C TRP A 78 -2.73 8.61 17.03
N ALA A 79 -2.91 8.47 15.69
CA ALA A 79 -3.44 7.26 15.11
C ALA A 79 -2.57 6.04 15.42
N ASP A 80 -3.17 4.92 15.83
CA ASP A 80 -2.45 3.67 16.07
C ASP A 80 -2.11 2.98 14.74
N LYS A 81 -0.91 3.28 14.25
CA LYS A 81 -0.38 2.68 13.02
C LYS A 81 -0.24 1.15 13.08
N LYS A 82 -0.10 0.57 14.29
CA LYS A 82 -0.01 -0.89 14.44
C LYS A 82 -1.39 -1.52 14.26
N ALA A 83 -2.41 -0.95 14.89
CA ALA A 83 -3.80 -1.40 14.75
C ALA A 83 -4.27 -1.23 13.29
N ILE A 84 -4.02 -0.09 12.66
CA ILE A 84 -4.30 0.12 11.23
C ILE A 84 -3.65 -0.97 10.39
N ARG A 85 -2.36 -1.24 10.60
CA ARG A 85 -1.64 -2.28 9.86
C ARG A 85 -2.24 -3.68 10.08
N ALA A 86 -2.69 -3.99 11.29
CA ALA A 86 -3.33 -5.26 11.61
C ALA A 86 -4.63 -5.45 10.82
N ILE A 87 -5.44 -4.40 10.65
CA ILE A 87 -6.65 -4.42 9.82
C ILE A 87 -6.32 -4.78 8.36
N TYR A 88 -5.29 -4.16 7.77
CA TYR A 88 -4.85 -4.50 6.41
C TYR A 88 -4.32 -5.93 6.28
N ILE A 89 -3.64 -6.44 7.30
CA ILE A 89 -3.18 -7.84 7.33
C ILE A 89 -4.39 -8.77 7.37
N LYS A 90 -5.37 -8.49 8.24
CA LYS A 90 -6.60 -9.28 8.37
C LYS A 90 -7.40 -9.31 7.07
N ALA A 91 -7.54 -8.19 6.35
CA ALA A 91 -8.21 -8.16 5.06
C ALA A 91 -7.53 -9.09 4.02
N ARG A 92 -6.19 -9.14 4.02
CA ARG A 92 -5.43 -10.07 3.15
C ARG A 92 -5.61 -11.52 3.56
N GLN A 93 -5.66 -11.81 4.85
CA GLN A 93 -5.91 -13.15 5.38
C GLN A 93 -7.31 -13.63 4.96
N LEU A 94 -8.34 -12.82 5.17
CA LEU A 94 -9.69 -13.12 4.74
C LEU A 94 -9.78 -13.37 3.24
N THR A 95 -9.09 -12.56 2.43
CA THR A 95 -9.01 -12.80 0.97
C THR A 95 -8.38 -14.15 0.64
N ALA A 96 -7.32 -14.55 1.35
CA ALA A 96 -6.65 -15.82 1.14
C ALA A 96 -7.49 -17.03 1.61
N GLU A 97 -8.22 -16.87 2.71
CA GLU A 97 -9.05 -17.91 3.31
C GLU A 97 -10.36 -18.16 2.53
N THR A 98 -10.99 -17.08 2.07
CA THR A 98 -12.31 -17.16 1.42
C THR A 98 -12.24 -17.22 -0.10
N GLY A 99 -11.10 -16.84 -0.70
CA GLY A 99 -10.98 -16.64 -2.15
C GLY A 99 -11.72 -15.41 -2.67
N ILE A 100 -12.43 -14.67 -1.81
CA ILE A 100 -13.16 -13.44 -2.15
C ILE A 100 -12.26 -12.26 -1.80
N LYS A 101 -12.09 -11.32 -2.70
CA LYS A 101 -11.28 -10.12 -2.47
C LYS A 101 -11.92 -9.25 -1.38
N HIS A 102 -11.15 -8.99 -0.30
CA HIS A 102 -11.52 -8.08 0.78
C HIS A 102 -10.66 -6.82 0.70
N GLU A 103 -11.28 -5.70 0.96
CA GLU A 103 -10.65 -4.37 0.94
C GLU A 103 -10.87 -3.65 2.27
N VAL A 104 -9.94 -2.77 2.61
CA VAL A 104 -10.10 -1.88 3.78
C VAL A 104 -10.68 -0.56 3.31
N ASP A 105 -11.80 -0.20 3.86
CA ASP A 105 -12.54 1.01 3.54
C ASP A 105 -12.76 1.86 4.80
N HIS A 106 -13.08 3.15 4.62
CA HIS A 106 -13.43 4.06 5.70
C HIS A 106 -14.93 3.99 6.00
N ILE A 107 -15.32 3.86 7.27
CA ILE A 107 -16.73 3.93 7.70
C ILE A 107 -17.26 5.32 7.33
N VAL A 108 -16.64 6.39 7.83
CA VAL A 108 -16.87 7.76 7.38
C VAL A 108 -15.92 8.05 6.22
N PRO A 109 -16.40 8.32 5.00
CA PRO A 109 -15.57 8.52 3.84
C PRO A 109 -14.56 9.66 4.01
N SER A 110 -13.33 9.44 3.57
CA SER A 110 -12.29 10.48 3.57
C SER A 110 -12.42 11.48 2.40
N ASN A 111 -13.30 11.20 1.45
CA ASN A 111 -13.52 12.02 0.27
C ASN A 111 -15.02 12.18 -0.02
N HIS A 112 -15.72 12.87 0.86
CA HIS A 112 -17.14 13.19 0.73
C HIS A 112 -17.33 14.70 0.85
N PRO A 113 -18.29 15.34 0.14
CA PRO A 113 -18.45 16.78 0.15
C PRO A 113 -18.79 17.37 1.53
N LEU A 114 -19.46 16.61 2.39
CA LEU A 114 -19.95 17.06 3.69
C LEU A 114 -19.12 16.58 4.88
N VAL A 115 -18.34 15.51 4.71
CA VAL A 115 -17.57 14.89 5.79
C VAL A 115 -16.17 14.50 5.33
N CYS A 116 -15.22 14.52 6.25
CA CYS A 116 -13.86 14.04 6.00
C CYS A 116 -13.46 13.08 7.11
N GLY A 117 -13.61 11.78 6.85
CA GLY A 117 -13.23 10.73 7.78
C GLY A 117 -11.72 10.63 7.98
N LEU A 118 -11.30 10.50 9.23
CA LEU A 118 -9.89 10.32 9.56
C LEU A 118 -9.41 8.90 9.24
N HIS A 119 -8.13 8.77 8.88
CA HIS A 119 -7.50 7.47 8.69
C HIS A 119 -6.97 6.93 10.01
N VAL A 120 -7.89 6.44 10.83
CA VAL A 120 -7.66 5.85 12.16
C VAL A 120 -8.30 4.47 12.23
N GLU A 121 -7.80 3.62 13.11
CA GLU A 121 -8.28 2.24 13.29
C GLU A 121 -9.79 2.15 13.53
N ALA A 122 -10.34 3.09 14.32
CA ALA A 122 -11.77 3.15 14.64
C ALA A 122 -12.67 3.52 13.44
N ASN A 123 -12.10 4.11 12.39
CA ASN A 123 -12.81 4.49 11.18
C ASN A 123 -12.54 3.56 10.00
N LEU A 124 -11.90 2.40 10.24
CA LEU A 124 -11.61 1.42 9.20
C LEU A 124 -12.47 0.18 9.37
N GLN A 125 -12.97 -0.34 8.25
CA GLN A 125 -13.73 -1.58 8.17
C GLN A 125 -13.19 -2.45 7.03
N ILE A 126 -13.43 -3.75 7.13
CA ILE A 126 -13.08 -4.71 6.08
C ILE A 126 -14.38 -5.08 5.37
N LEU A 127 -14.43 -4.87 4.07
CA LEU A 127 -15.55 -5.19 3.20
C LEU A 127 -15.09 -6.10 2.08
N THR A 128 -15.98 -6.90 1.53
CA THR A 128 -15.75 -7.54 0.24
C THR A 128 -15.69 -6.47 -0.87
N GLU A 129 -15.02 -6.78 -1.98
CA GLU A 129 -14.96 -5.86 -3.13
C GLU A 129 -16.37 -5.42 -3.59
N PHE A 130 -17.33 -6.35 -3.58
CA PHE A 130 -18.71 -6.07 -3.95
C PHE A 130 -19.40 -5.08 -3.00
N GLU A 131 -19.28 -5.29 -1.70
CA GLU A 131 -19.80 -4.38 -0.67
C GLU A 131 -19.14 -3.00 -0.74
N ASN A 132 -17.83 -2.97 -0.95
CA ASN A 132 -17.08 -1.72 -1.07
C ASN A 132 -17.52 -0.89 -2.28
N ILE A 133 -17.74 -1.53 -3.43
CA ILE A 133 -18.27 -0.88 -4.63
C ILE A 133 -19.70 -0.36 -4.36
N GLY A 134 -20.55 -1.16 -3.73
CA GLY A 134 -21.93 -0.78 -3.41
C GLY A 134 -22.03 0.40 -2.44
N LYS A 135 -21.14 0.40 -1.42
CA LYS A 135 -21.05 1.50 -0.46
C LYS A 135 -20.52 2.79 -1.12
N SER A 136 -19.46 2.69 -1.94
CA SER A 136 -18.84 3.86 -2.56
C SER A 136 -18.51 4.95 -1.51
N ASN A 137 -18.81 6.22 -1.80
CA ASN A 137 -18.64 7.35 -0.87
C ASN A 137 -19.94 7.70 -0.13
N LYS A 138 -20.93 6.79 -0.11
CA LYS A 138 -22.18 7.04 0.60
C LYS A 138 -21.93 7.09 2.10
N PHE A 139 -22.52 8.06 2.74
CA PHE A 139 -22.54 8.23 4.19
C PHE A 139 -23.90 8.77 4.60
N GLU A 140 -24.58 8.02 5.44
CA GLU A 140 -25.86 8.44 6.01
C GLU A 140 -25.57 9.21 7.31
N ILE A 141 -26.14 10.40 7.43
CA ILE A 141 -26.02 11.29 8.58
C ILE A 141 -27.20 11.04 9.51
#